data_626772b4ffaed9b553f6f3231f2dbd05
#
_entry.id   626772b4ffaed9b553f6f3231f2dbd05
#
_cell.length_a   1.000
_cell.length_b   1.000
_cell.length_c   1.000
_cell.angle_alpha   90.00
_cell.angle_beta   90.00
_cell.angle_gamma   90.00
#
_symmetry.space_group_name_H-M   'P 1'
#
loop_
_entity.id
_entity.type
_entity.pdbx_description
1 polymer ?
#
loop_
_entity_poly.entity_id
_entity_poly.type
_entity_poly.pdbx_seq_one_letter_code
_entity_poly.pdbx_strand_id
1 'polypeptide(L)'
;MKGLVSTLATIWRLAVPYFGSEDRWPGRILLAAVVAIELAIVYITFLLNRWNGRFFNAVQEKNWGSFVDELLYFCVLAAIFIVLAVYQLYLNQWLQIRWRRWMTARYLGHWLDGPNHYRMQLCGDAADNPDQRIAEDIKQFISGGVTGIGILPIGLGLLNSVVTLVLFTLTLWNLSAAAPLQLFGSTWDIPGYLVWAALLYAVIGTAFTHLIGRSLIALNFRQQRFEADFRFNLVRVRENSEQIALLDGETAERDRLMDRFNAILANWHLIMTRTKRLTFFTAGYSQVSTVFPYVVVSPAYFAGVMQLGGLTQTADAFSTVQSALSFFVSSYRQIAE
;
A
#
# COMPACT_ATOMS: atom_id res chain seq x y z
N MET A 1 -19.13 2.19 9.13
CA MET A 1 -18.71 1.13 10.06
C MET A 1 -19.43 -0.22 9.86
N LYS A 2 -20.76 -0.28 9.63
CA LYS A 2 -21.45 -1.57 9.38
C LYS A 2 -20.96 -2.28 8.10
N GLY A 3 -20.64 -1.55 7.04
CA GLY A 3 -20.09 -2.11 5.79
C GLY A 3 -18.72 -2.75 5.96
N LEU A 4 -17.79 -2.08 6.66
CA LEU A 4 -16.42 -2.57 6.87
C LEU A 4 -16.40 -3.89 7.68
N VAL A 5 -17.23 -3.99 8.72
CA VAL A 5 -17.35 -5.22 9.52
C VAL A 5 -17.89 -6.38 8.68
N SER A 6 -18.89 -6.13 7.82
CA SER A 6 -19.42 -7.15 6.91
C SER A 6 -18.40 -7.59 5.86
N THR A 7 -17.61 -6.67 5.33
CA THR A 7 -16.52 -6.98 4.37
C THR A 7 -15.43 -7.83 5.02
N LEU A 8 -14.96 -7.46 6.22
CA LEU A 8 -13.97 -8.23 6.96
C LEU A 8 -14.48 -9.64 7.32
N ALA A 9 -15.76 -9.77 7.71
CA ALA A 9 -16.38 -11.07 7.96
C ALA A 9 -16.44 -11.94 6.70
N THR A 10 -16.71 -11.35 5.54
CA THR A 10 -16.72 -12.04 4.26
C THR A 10 -15.31 -12.48 3.86
N ILE A 11 -14.32 -11.60 3.98
CA ILE A 11 -12.91 -11.93 3.75
C ILE A 11 -12.46 -13.09 4.63
N TRP A 12 -12.79 -13.05 5.91
CA TRP A 12 -12.46 -14.11 6.86
C TRP A 12 -13.11 -15.45 6.48
N ARG A 13 -14.38 -15.43 6.10
CA ARG A 13 -15.11 -16.63 5.66
C ARG A 13 -14.53 -17.25 4.39
N LEU A 14 -13.94 -16.45 3.50
CA LEU A 14 -13.28 -16.92 2.27
C LEU A 14 -11.85 -17.42 2.52
N ALA A 15 -11.13 -16.80 3.46
CA ALA A 15 -9.72 -17.10 3.71
C ALA A 15 -9.51 -18.32 4.63
N VAL A 16 -10.28 -18.42 5.72
CA VAL A 16 -10.08 -19.45 6.75
C VAL A 16 -10.20 -20.87 6.24
N PRO A 17 -11.12 -21.23 5.33
CA PRO A 17 -11.24 -22.60 4.85
C PRO A 17 -9.97 -23.17 4.21
N TYR A 18 -9.13 -22.35 3.60
CA TYR A 18 -7.84 -22.81 3.08
C TYR A 18 -6.94 -23.36 4.19
N PHE A 19 -6.83 -22.65 5.30
CA PHE A 19 -6.01 -23.04 6.45
C PHE A 19 -6.61 -24.17 7.30
N GLY A 20 -7.81 -24.64 6.97
CA GLY A 20 -8.46 -25.82 7.54
C GLY A 20 -8.52 -27.02 6.59
N SER A 21 -8.08 -26.87 5.35
CA SER A 21 -8.15 -27.86 4.26
C SER A 21 -7.10 -28.97 4.38
N GLU A 22 -7.06 -29.87 3.40
CA GLU A 22 -6.00 -30.89 3.28
C GLU A 22 -4.60 -30.26 3.18
N ASP A 23 -4.49 -29.07 2.60
CA ASP A 23 -3.25 -28.28 2.43
C ASP A 23 -2.92 -27.42 3.68
N ARG A 24 -3.60 -27.64 4.80
CA ARG A 24 -3.50 -26.82 6.03
C ARG A 24 -2.09 -26.65 6.58
N TRP A 25 -1.33 -27.75 6.68
CA TRP A 25 0.01 -27.69 7.27
C TRP A 25 1.01 -26.93 6.41
N PRO A 26 1.18 -27.26 5.11
CA PRO A 26 2.04 -26.45 4.23
C PRO A 26 1.61 -24.99 4.14
N GLY A 27 0.30 -24.70 4.07
CA GLY A 27 -0.21 -23.33 4.02
C GLY A 27 0.10 -22.53 5.29
N ARG A 28 -0.08 -23.15 6.47
CA ARG A 28 0.23 -22.52 7.77
C ARG A 28 1.73 -22.32 7.97
N ILE A 29 2.56 -23.28 7.58
CA ILE A 29 4.03 -23.17 7.69
C ILE A 29 4.54 -22.06 6.78
N LEU A 30 4.05 -21.99 5.53
CA LEU A 30 4.42 -20.91 4.60
C LEU A 30 3.98 -19.54 5.11
N LEU A 31 2.75 -19.41 5.61
CA LEU A 31 2.28 -18.16 6.19
C LEU A 31 3.12 -17.75 7.40
N ALA A 32 3.40 -18.70 8.31
CA ALA A 32 4.25 -18.44 9.48
C ALA A 32 5.67 -18.03 9.08
N ALA A 33 6.26 -18.70 8.06
CA ALA A 33 7.57 -18.35 7.53
C ALA A 33 7.59 -16.94 6.90
N VAL A 34 6.58 -16.59 6.10
CA VAL A 34 6.47 -15.26 5.50
C VAL A 34 6.31 -14.19 6.57
N VAL A 35 5.45 -14.42 7.57
CA VAL A 35 5.28 -13.50 8.72
C VAL A 35 6.58 -13.35 9.52
N ALA A 36 7.27 -14.46 9.80
CA ALA A 36 8.54 -14.42 10.54
C ALA A 36 9.61 -13.63 9.79
N ILE A 37 9.73 -13.83 8.47
CA ILE A 37 10.66 -13.07 7.63
C ILE A 37 10.27 -11.58 7.60
N GLU A 38 8.98 -11.25 7.49
CA GLU A 38 8.49 -9.86 7.54
C GLU A 38 8.91 -9.17 8.83
N LEU A 39 8.70 -9.82 9.97
CA LEU A 39 9.13 -9.32 11.29
C LEU A 39 10.65 -9.18 11.39
N ALA A 40 11.40 -10.13 10.83
CA ALA A 40 12.87 -10.06 10.79
C ALA A 40 13.35 -8.87 9.93
N ILE A 41 12.71 -8.60 8.79
CA ILE A 41 13.01 -7.44 7.94
C ILE A 41 12.77 -6.13 8.69
N VAL A 42 11.63 -6.01 9.39
CA VAL A 42 11.33 -4.83 10.23
C VAL A 42 12.39 -4.65 11.33
N TYR A 43 12.78 -5.75 11.96
CA TYR A 43 13.83 -5.70 12.99
C TYR A 43 15.21 -5.30 12.43
N ILE A 44 15.58 -5.79 11.25
CA ILE A 44 16.82 -5.35 10.58
C ILE A 44 16.74 -3.87 10.20
N THR A 45 15.60 -3.39 9.72
CA THR A 45 15.40 -1.96 9.44
C THR A 45 15.60 -1.11 10.69
N PHE A 46 15.11 -1.58 11.85
CA PHE A 46 15.39 -0.96 13.14
C PHE A 46 16.88 -0.97 13.50
N LEU A 47 17.58 -2.09 13.29
CA LEU A 47 19.02 -2.17 13.51
C LEU A 47 19.81 -1.24 12.57
N LEU A 48 19.39 -1.11 11.31
CA LEU A 48 19.98 -0.18 10.34
C LEU A 48 19.78 1.28 10.77
N ASN A 49 18.62 1.62 11.32
CA ASN A 49 18.41 2.96 11.89
C ASN A 49 19.37 3.24 13.06
N ARG A 50 19.59 2.27 13.97
CA ARG A 50 20.56 2.41 15.06
C ARG A 50 22.01 2.45 14.56
N TRP A 51 22.31 1.66 13.54
CA TRP A 51 23.60 1.69 12.86
C TRP A 51 23.86 3.07 12.24
N ASN A 52 22.88 3.67 11.58
CA ASN A 52 22.97 5.01 11.00
C ASN A 52 23.48 6.01 12.05
N GLY A 53 22.90 6.00 13.24
CA GLY A 53 23.35 6.87 14.35
C GLY A 53 24.84 6.66 14.70
N ARG A 54 25.27 5.41 14.92
CA ARG A 54 26.64 5.09 15.29
C ARG A 54 27.65 5.41 14.19
N PHE A 55 27.31 5.08 12.96
CA PHE A 55 28.14 5.33 11.79
C PHE A 55 28.44 6.83 11.62
N PHE A 56 27.42 7.69 11.65
CA PHE A 56 27.63 9.14 11.52
C PHE A 56 28.32 9.76 12.73
N ASN A 57 28.18 9.19 13.93
CA ASN A 57 28.98 9.61 15.10
C ASN A 57 30.46 9.26 14.90
N ALA A 58 30.79 8.07 14.42
CA ALA A 58 32.19 7.67 14.11
C ALA A 58 32.81 8.58 13.04
N VAL A 59 32.02 8.98 12.03
CA VAL A 59 32.45 9.95 11.00
C VAL A 59 32.71 11.33 11.61
N GLN A 60 31.81 11.83 12.47
CA GLN A 60 31.94 13.12 13.16
C GLN A 60 33.19 13.15 14.04
N GLU A 61 33.45 12.06 14.77
CA GLU A 61 34.60 11.91 15.67
C GLU A 61 35.90 11.62 14.91
N LYS A 62 35.86 11.42 13.59
CA LYS A 62 37.00 11.03 12.72
C LYS A 62 37.71 9.77 13.21
N ASN A 63 36.98 8.88 13.86
CA ASN A 63 37.49 7.62 14.40
C ASN A 63 37.51 6.55 13.30
N TRP A 64 38.69 6.31 12.69
CA TRP A 64 38.84 5.37 11.60
C TRP A 64 38.49 3.90 12.01
N GLY A 65 38.89 3.51 13.22
CA GLY A 65 38.60 2.14 13.72
C GLY A 65 37.11 1.87 13.83
N SER A 66 36.38 2.74 14.54
CA SER A 66 34.92 2.63 14.69
C SER A 66 34.20 2.74 13.33
N PHE A 67 34.70 3.57 12.42
CA PHE A 67 34.14 3.68 11.06
C PHE A 67 34.20 2.35 10.29
N VAL A 68 35.37 1.68 10.31
CA VAL A 68 35.55 0.39 9.63
C VAL A 68 34.68 -0.69 10.27
N ASP A 69 34.61 -0.73 11.60
CA ASP A 69 33.76 -1.69 12.33
C ASP A 69 32.28 -1.53 11.98
N GLU A 70 31.79 -0.29 11.95
CA GLU A 70 30.40 -0.01 11.56
C GLU A 70 30.13 -0.33 10.07
N LEU A 71 31.12 -0.11 9.18
CA LEU A 71 31.02 -0.48 7.78
C LEU A 71 30.89 -2.01 7.61
N LEU A 72 31.70 -2.79 8.33
CA LEU A 72 31.62 -4.26 8.31
C LEU A 72 30.27 -4.72 8.88
N TYR A 73 29.80 -4.11 9.98
CA TYR A 73 28.50 -4.41 10.55
C TYR A 73 27.34 -4.15 9.57
N PHE A 74 27.41 -3.03 8.82
CA PHE A 74 26.45 -2.74 7.74
C PHE A 74 26.45 -3.82 6.66
N CYS A 75 27.63 -4.26 6.21
CA CYS A 75 27.74 -5.31 5.18
C CYS A 75 27.04 -6.60 5.64
N VAL A 76 27.18 -6.96 6.91
CA VAL A 76 26.50 -8.15 7.49
C VAL A 76 24.98 -7.94 7.51
N LEU A 77 24.51 -6.79 8.03
CA LEU A 77 23.08 -6.49 8.06
C LEU A 77 22.46 -6.45 6.66
N ALA A 78 23.16 -5.82 5.69
CA ALA A 78 22.72 -5.73 4.31
C ALA A 78 22.66 -7.11 3.65
N ALA A 79 23.64 -7.99 3.87
CA ALA A 79 23.64 -9.36 3.36
C ALA A 79 22.44 -10.15 3.90
N ILE A 80 22.18 -10.07 5.22
CA ILE A 80 21.02 -10.72 5.84
C ILE A 80 19.71 -10.16 5.29
N PHE A 81 19.60 -8.82 5.18
CA PHE A 81 18.42 -8.16 4.62
C PHE A 81 18.12 -8.65 3.21
N ILE A 82 19.13 -8.69 2.33
CA ILE A 82 18.97 -9.14 0.93
C ILE A 82 18.46 -10.58 0.89
N VAL A 83 19.06 -11.48 1.69
CA VAL A 83 18.62 -12.88 1.75
C VAL A 83 17.16 -12.98 2.20
N LEU A 84 16.80 -12.27 3.29
CA LEU A 84 15.43 -12.28 3.80
C LEU A 84 14.44 -11.69 2.77
N ALA A 85 14.77 -10.58 2.12
CA ALA A 85 13.90 -9.94 1.12
C ALA A 85 13.65 -10.85 -0.09
N VAL A 86 14.67 -11.56 -0.57
CA VAL A 86 14.55 -12.51 -1.68
C VAL A 86 13.67 -13.71 -1.28
N TYR A 87 13.91 -14.29 -0.10
CA TYR A 87 13.11 -15.43 0.38
C TYR A 87 11.69 -15.01 0.75
N GLN A 88 11.46 -13.80 1.27
CA GLN A 88 10.13 -13.25 1.51
C GLN A 88 9.31 -13.22 0.21
N LEU A 89 9.90 -12.66 -0.85
CA LEU A 89 9.24 -12.60 -2.16
C LEU A 89 8.91 -14.01 -2.67
N TYR A 90 9.88 -14.91 -2.63
CA TYR A 90 9.72 -16.29 -3.12
C TYR A 90 8.65 -17.08 -2.35
N LEU A 91 8.71 -17.06 -1.01
CA LEU A 91 7.75 -17.79 -0.18
C LEU A 91 6.35 -17.18 -0.25
N ASN A 92 6.24 -15.86 -0.38
CA ASN A 92 4.97 -15.18 -0.59
C ASN A 92 4.32 -15.60 -1.92
N GLN A 93 5.08 -15.63 -3.02
CA GLN A 93 4.59 -16.12 -4.32
C GLN A 93 4.20 -17.61 -4.24
N TRP A 94 4.96 -18.42 -3.52
CA TRP A 94 4.64 -19.84 -3.33
C TRP A 94 3.35 -20.02 -2.53
N LEU A 95 3.14 -19.25 -1.46
CA LEU A 95 1.88 -19.25 -0.71
C LEU A 95 0.69 -18.83 -1.60
N GLN A 96 0.86 -17.78 -2.40
CA GLN A 96 -0.17 -17.28 -3.31
C GLN A 96 -0.59 -18.35 -4.32
N ILE A 97 0.35 -19.01 -4.99
CA ILE A 97 0.02 -20.01 -6.01
C ILE A 97 -0.61 -21.27 -5.42
N ARG A 98 -0.18 -21.71 -4.24
CA ARG A 98 -0.79 -22.84 -3.53
C ARG A 98 -2.23 -22.53 -3.12
N TRP A 99 -2.45 -21.37 -2.52
CA TRP A 99 -3.78 -20.93 -2.12
C TRP A 99 -4.70 -20.78 -3.32
N ARG A 100 -4.20 -20.16 -4.41
CA ARG A 100 -4.95 -20.05 -5.66
C ARG A 100 -5.32 -21.40 -6.23
N ARG A 101 -4.39 -22.36 -6.26
CA ARG A 101 -4.66 -23.72 -6.75
C ARG A 101 -5.80 -24.37 -5.95
N TRP A 102 -5.76 -24.28 -4.63
CA TRP A 102 -6.79 -24.85 -3.78
C TRP A 102 -8.15 -24.18 -4.01
N MET A 103 -8.22 -22.85 -4.03
CA MET A 103 -9.48 -22.13 -4.29
C MET A 103 -10.03 -22.48 -5.66
N THR A 104 -9.21 -22.43 -6.71
CA THR A 104 -9.64 -22.76 -8.08
C THR A 104 -10.20 -24.18 -8.16
N ALA A 105 -9.51 -25.16 -7.61
CA ALA A 105 -9.99 -26.55 -7.58
C ALA A 105 -11.34 -26.69 -6.86
N ARG A 106 -11.49 -26.00 -5.72
CA ARG A 106 -12.73 -26.00 -4.93
C ARG A 106 -13.90 -25.36 -5.69
N TYR A 107 -13.68 -24.19 -6.29
CA TYR A 107 -14.74 -23.49 -7.03
C TYR A 107 -15.11 -24.23 -8.33
N LEU A 108 -14.14 -24.78 -9.06
CA LEU A 108 -14.40 -25.64 -10.22
C LEU A 108 -15.22 -26.87 -9.81
N GLY A 109 -14.85 -27.54 -8.70
CA GLY A 109 -15.60 -28.66 -8.19
C GLY A 109 -17.07 -28.31 -7.91
N HIS A 110 -17.34 -27.18 -7.22
CA HIS A 110 -18.72 -26.75 -6.96
C HIS A 110 -19.48 -26.34 -8.23
N TRP A 111 -18.81 -25.69 -9.18
CA TRP A 111 -19.43 -25.25 -10.43
C TRP A 111 -19.81 -26.40 -11.35
N LEU A 112 -18.95 -27.43 -11.42
CA LEU A 112 -19.14 -28.60 -12.26
C LEU A 112 -19.84 -29.77 -11.53
N ASP A 113 -20.24 -29.61 -10.27
CA ASP A 113 -20.96 -30.62 -9.51
C ASP A 113 -22.40 -30.79 -10.05
N GLY A 114 -22.66 -31.93 -10.65
CA GLY A 114 -23.92 -32.21 -11.31
C GLY A 114 -24.27 -31.16 -12.41
N PRO A 115 -25.53 -30.77 -12.57
CA PRO A 115 -25.97 -29.79 -13.56
C PRO A 115 -25.90 -28.33 -13.06
N ASN A 116 -25.10 -28.01 -12.06
CA ASN A 116 -25.07 -26.65 -11.47
C ASN A 116 -24.70 -25.58 -12.50
N HIS A 117 -23.70 -25.81 -13.35
CA HIS A 117 -23.30 -24.92 -14.45
C HIS A 117 -24.47 -24.57 -15.38
N TYR A 118 -25.32 -25.55 -15.70
CA TYR A 118 -26.50 -25.36 -16.55
C TYR A 118 -27.66 -24.67 -15.79
N ARG A 119 -27.91 -25.09 -14.52
CA ARG A 119 -28.93 -24.45 -13.68
C ARG A 119 -28.68 -22.97 -13.46
N MET A 120 -27.42 -22.58 -13.28
CA MET A 120 -27.01 -21.18 -13.14
C MET A 120 -27.36 -20.34 -14.37
N GLN A 121 -27.21 -20.91 -15.58
CA GLN A 121 -27.63 -20.24 -16.81
C GLN A 121 -29.15 -20.08 -16.92
N LEU A 122 -29.94 -21.05 -16.46
CA LEU A 122 -31.39 -21.00 -16.52
C LEU A 122 -32.01 -20.01 -15.49
N CYS A 123 -31.37 -19.85 -14.33
CA CYS A 123 -31.88 -18.98 -13.27
C CYS A 123 -31.61 -17.48 -13.53
N GLY A 124 -30.86 -17.13 -14.57
CA GLY A 124 -30.71 -15.75 -15.09
C GLY A 124 -30.15 -14.69 -14.16
N ASP A 125 -30.18 -14.91 -12.86
CA ASP A 125 -29.91 -13.91 -11.80
C ASP A 125 -28.71 -14.30 -10.92
N ALA A 126 -28.15 -15.46 -11.16
CA ALA A 126 -27.28 -16.04 -10.17
C ALA A 126 -25.84 -15.90 -10.57
N ALA A 127 -25.00 -15.42 -10.65
CA ALA A 127 -23.55 -15.38 -10.92
C ALA A 127 -23.25 -14.93 -12.34
N ASP A 128 -23.26 -13.65 -12.46
CA ASP A 128 -22.58 -12.93 -13.53
C ASP A 128 -21.17 -13.53 -13.73
N ASN A 129 -20.93 -14.13 -14.89
CA ASN A 129 -19.66 -14.63 -15.38
C ASN A 129 -18.86 -15.56 -14.41
N PRO A 130 -19.26 -16.80 -14.16
CA PRO A 130 -18.54 -17.72 -13.27
C PRO A 130 -17.11 -18.05 -13.76
N ASP A 131 -16.87 -18.01 -15.06
CA ASP A 131 -15.56 -18.12 -15.70
C ASP A 131 -14.61 -17.01 -15.26
N GLN A 132 -15.04 -15.75 -15.27
CA GLN A 132 -14.26 -14.61 -14.79
C GLN A 132 -14.00 -14.71 -13.28
N ARG A 133 -15.01 -15.10 -12.51
CA ARG A 133 -14.86 -15.28 -11.05
C ARG A 133 -13.79 -16.30 -10.70
N ILE A 134 -13.74 -17.43 -11.42
CA ILE A 134 -12.77 -18.49 -11.18
C ILE A 134 -11.38 -18.12 -11.73
N ALA A 135 -11.31 -17.50 -12.91
CA ALA A 135 -10.04 -17.19 -13.56
C ALA A 135 -9.34 -15.96 -12.96
N GLU A 136 -10.09 -14.88 -12.67
CA GLU A 136 -9.56 -13.57 -12.34
C GLU A 136 -9.81 -13.18 -10.87
N ASP A 137 -11.06 -13.27 -10.36
CA ASP A 137 -11.40 -12.76 -9.03
C ASP A 137 -10.66 -13.52 -7.92
N ILE A 138 -10.46 -14.84 -8.05
CA ILE A 138 -9.66 -15.63 -7.10
C ILE A 138 -8.22 -15.11 -7.05
N LYS A 139 -7.62 -14.83 -8.21
CA LYS A 139 -6.26 -14.26 -8.27
C LYS A 139 -6.24 -12.89 -7.61
N GLN A 140 -7.22 -12.04 -7.93
CA GLN A 140 -7.31 -10.69 -7.39
C GLN A 140 -7.52 -10.70 -5.89
N PHE A 141 -8.37 -11.58 -5.37
CA PHE A 141 -8.59 -11.74 -3.92
C PHE A 141 -7.30 -12.08 -3.16
N ILE A 142 -6.49 -13.02 -3.67
CA ILE A 142 -5.29 -13.49 -2.95
C ILE A 142 -4.14 -12.51 -3.10
N SER A 143 -3.78 -12.16 -4.36
CA SER A 143 -2.56 -11.41 -4.69
C SER A 143 -2.81 -9.96 -5.10
N GLY A 144 -4.06 -9.58 -5.35
CA GLY A 144 -4.40 -8.25 -5.85
C GLY A 144 -4.21 -8.07 -7.35
N GLY A 145 -3.81 -9.11 -8.08
CA GLY A 145 -3.61 -9.03 -9.53
C GLY A 145 -2.69 -7.87 -9.93
N VAL A 146 -3.17 -7.02 -10.86
CA VAL A 146 -2.44 -5.84 -11.34
C VAL A 146 -2.47 -4.69 -10.32
N THR A 147 -3.50 -4.63 -9.47
CA THR A 147 -3.68 -3.54 -8.49
C THR A 147 -2.87 -3.74 -7.21
N GLY A 148 -2.39 -4.95 -6.94
CA GLY A 148 -1.69 -5.30 -5.70
C GLY A 148 -2.58 -5.28 -4.44
N ILE A 149 -3.91 -5.15 -4.61
CA ILE A 149 -4.90 -5.03 -3.54
C ILE A 149 -5.50 -6.41 -3.22
N GLY A 150 -4.64 -7.33 -2.77
CA GLY A 150 -5.09 -8.66 -2.33
C GLY A 150 -4.97 -8.82 -0.82
N ILE A 151 -5.60 -9.87 -0.29
CA ILE A 151 -5.60 -10.12 1.16
C ILE A 151 -4.19 -10.33 1.73
N LEU A 152 -3.29 -11.00 1.01
CA LEU A 152 -1.92 -11.22 1.46
C LEU A 152 -1.09 -9.92 1.47
N PRO A 153 -1.00 -9.13 0.38
CA PRO A 153 -0.30 -7.85 0.41
C PRO A 153 -0.84 -6.88 1.46
N ILE A 154 -2.16 -6.75 1.58
CA ILE A 154 -2.76 -5.87 2.59
C ILE A 154 -2.46 -6.37 4.00
N GLY A 155 -2.64 -7.65 4.26
CA GLY A 155 -2.42 -8.24 5.59
C GLY A 155 -0.97 -8.13 6.04
N LEU A 156 -0.01 -8.46 5.17
CA LEU A 156 1.42 -8.33 5.46
C LEU A 156 1.84 -6.85 5.60
N GLY A 157 1.34 -5.98 4.74
CA GLY A 157 1.62 -4.54 4.82
C GLY A 157 1.06 -3.90 6.10
N LEU A 158 -0.14 -4.30 6.56
CA LEU A 158 -0.68 -3.86 7.85
C LEU A 158 0.17 -4.36 9.02
N LEU A 159 0.57 -5.63 9.01
CA LEU A 159 1.46 -6.20 10.02
C LEU A 159 2.79 -5.42 10.08
N ASN A 160 3.43 -5.23 8.92
CA ASN A 160 4.66 -4.44 8.80
C ASN A 160 4.48 -3.04 9.38
N SER A 161 3.43 -2.34 8.96
CA SER A 161 3.17 -0.96 9.40
C SER A 161 2.90 -0.85 10.89
N VAL A 162 2.16 -1.81 11.50
CA VAL A 162 1.91 -1.83 12.95
C VAL A 162 3.22 -2.02 13.72
N VAL A 163 4.00 -3.04 13.35
CA VAL A 163 5.25 -3.36 14.06
C VAL A 163 6.28 -2.24 13.89
N THR A 164 6.41 -1.73 12.66
CA THR A 164 7.28 -0.58 12.36
C THR A 164 6.86 0.65 13.17
N LEU A 165 5.56 0.97 13.21
CA LEU A 165 5.04 2.10 13.98
C LEU A 165 5.40 1.97 15.46
N VAL A 166 5.22 0.79 16.06
CA VAL A 166 5.55 0.57 17.49
C VAL A 166 7.05 0.75 17.72
N LEU A 167 7.90 0.08 16.95
CA LEU A 167 9.35 0.12 17.14
C LEU A 167 9.93 1.53 16.94
N PHE A 168 9.52 2.21 15.88
CA PHE A 168 10.06 3.53 15.55
C PHE A 168 9.45 4.65 16.38
N THR A 169 8.22 4.50 16.86
CA THR A 169 7.65 5.41 17.88
C THR A 169 8.43 5.32 19.19
N LEU A 170 8.77 4.11 19.65
CA LEU A 170 9.63 3.93 20.82
C LEU A 170 11.04 4.51 20.59
N THR A 171 11.57 4.38 19.39
CA THR A 171 12.87 4.98 19.02
C THR A 171 12.81 6.50 19.08
N LEU A 172 11.79 7.13 18.47
CA LEU A 172 11.60 8.58 18.52
C LEU A 172 11.37 9.07 19.97
N TRP A 173 10.67 8.29 20.78
CA TRP A 173 10.46 8.62 22.19
C TRP A 173 11.78 8.67 22.97
N ASN A 174 12.64 7.66 22.78
CA ASN A 174 13.94 7.60 23.41
C ASN A 174 14.88 8.72 22.91
N LEU A 175 14.85 9.02 21.60
CA LEU A 175 15.63 10.13 21.04
C LEU A 175 15.14 11.50 21.54
N SER A 176 13.84 11.66 21.76
CA SER A 176 13.28 12.87 22.36
C SER A 176 13.78 13.09 23.80
N ALA A 177 13.93 12.01 24.58
CA ALA A 177 14.45 12.09 25.94
C ALA A 177 15.95 12.46 25.98
N ALA A 178 16.71 12.02 24.95
CA ALA A 178 18.13 12.35 24.82
C ALA A 178 18.40 13.78 24.37
N ALA A 179 17.44 14.45 23.71
CA ALA A 179 17.59 15.81 23.19
C ALA A 179 16.32 16.63 23.46
N PRO A 180 16.26 17.37 24.57
CA PRO A 180 15.11 18.22 24.88
C PRO A 180 14.91 19.29 23.81
N LEU A 181 13.65 19.68 23.59
CA LEU A 181 13.29 20.67 22.58
C LEU A 181 13.85 22.04 22.97
N GLN A 182 14.71 22.60 22.13
CA GLN A 182 15.24 23.94 22.29
C GLN A 182 14.54 24.90 21.32
N LEU A 183 13.69 25.78 21.81
CA LEU A 183 13.00 26.81 21.03
C LEU A 183 13.26 28.19 21.64
N PHE A 184 13.69 29.14 20.80
CA PHE A 184 13.92 30.55 21.19
C PHE A 184 14.81 30.75 22.45
N GLY A 185 15.81 29.87 22.63
CA GLY A 185 16.74 29.97 23.76
C GLY A 185 16.22 29.38 25.07
N SER A 186 15.03 28.82 25.11
CA SER A 186 14.45 28.10 26.25
C SER A 186 14.41 26.59 25.98
N THR A 187 14.78 25.80 26.97
CA THR A 187 14.65 24.33 26.95
C THR A 187 13.26 23.93 27.41
N TRP A 188 12.52 23.27 26.54
CA TRP A 188 11.19 22.75 26.88
C TRP A 188 11.30 21.22 27.01
N ASP A 189 11.04 20.75 28.23
CA ASP A 189 11.03 19.31 28.50
C ASP A 189 9.64 18.74 28.23
N ILE A 190 9.36 18.47 26.92
CA ILE A 190 8.12 17.84 26.49
C ILE A 190 8.44 16.38 26.19
N PRO A 191 7.96 15.41 27.01
CA PRO A 191 8.25 14.02 26.81
C PRO A 191 7.71 13.54 25.44
N GLY A 192 8.58 12.93 24.63
CA GLY A 192 8.19 12.37 23.33
C GLY A 192 7.83 13.41 22.26
N TYR A 193 8.33 14.65 22.33
CA TYR A 193 7.96 15.73 21.41
C TYR A 193 8.14 15.36 19.92
N LEU A 194 9.12 14.52 19.57
CA LEU A 194 9.32 14.04 18.20
C LEU A 194 8.17 13.16 17.72
N VAL A 195 7.58 12.37 18.63
CA VAL A 195 6.40 11.55 18.32
C VAL A 195 5.19 12.44 18.05
N TRP A 196 4.97 13.45 18.91
CA TRP A 196 3.88 14.41 18.71
C TRP A 196 4.05 15.23 17.44
N ALA A 197 5.28 15.62 17.11
CA ALA A 197 5.59 16.31 15.85
C ALA A 197 5.29 15.41 14.63
N ALA A 198 5.66 14.12 14.68
CA ALA A 198 5.38 13.17 13.62
C ALA A 198 3.87 12.94 13.44
N LEU A 199 3.13 12.78 14.53
CA LEU A 199 1.67 12.61 14.49
C LEU A 199 0.97 13.86 13.94
N LEU A 200 1.33 15.04 14.42
CA LEU A 200 0.77 16.29 13.93
C LEU A 200 1.03 16.47 12.43
N TYR A 201 2.27 16.21 12.01
CA TYR A 201 2.65 16.27 10.60
C TYR A 201 1.83 15.29 9.76
N ALA A 202 1.68 14.04 10.19
CA ALA A 202 0.88 13.03 9.50
C ALA A 202 -0.61 13.40 9.42
N VAL A 203 -1.19 13.92 10.52
CA VAL A 203 -2.59 14.36 10.54
C VAL A 203 -2.83 15.51 9.56
N ILE A 204 -1.96 16.52 9.57
CA ILE A 204 -2.03 17.64 8.64
C ILE A 204 -1.94 17.15 7.20
N GLY A 205 -0.93 16.32 6.86
CA GLY A 205 -0.76 15.78 5.52
C GLY A 205 -1.97 14.97 5.06
N THR A 206 -2.49 14.11 5.94
CA THR A 206 -3.68 13.28 5.63
C THR A 206 -4.93 14.14 5.41
N ALA A 207 -5.17 15.13 6.28
CA ALA A 207 -6.32 16.03 6.15
C ALA A 207 -6.29 16.79 4.81
N PHE A 208 -5.16 17.40 4.46
CA PHE A 208 -5.02 18.12 3.20
C PHE A 208 -5.09 17.20 1.98
N THR A 209 -4.46 16.02 2.02
CA THR A 209 -4.56 15.01 0.97
C THR A 209 -6.02 14.60 0.74
N HIS A 210 -6.77 14.37 1.81
CA HIS A 210 -8.19 14.03 1.73
C HIS A 210 -9.02 15.20 1.16
N LEU A 211 -8.83 16.43 1.64
CA LEU A 211 -9.55 17.62 1.15
C LEU A 211 -9.33 17.86 -0.34
N ILE A 212 -8.11 17.70 -0.83
CA ILE A 212 -7.77 17.89 -2.25
C ILE A 212 -8.24 16.69 -3.08
N GLY A 213 -8.05 15.47 -2.56
CA GLY A 213 -8.28 14.21 -3.30
C GLY A 213 -9.73 13.77 -3.40
N ARG A 214 -10.61 14.18 -2.47
CA ARG A 214 -12.03 13.73 -2.44
C ARG A 214 -12.80 13.94 -3.73
N SER A 215 -12.46 15.00 -4.49
CA SER A 215 -13.10 15.27 -5.78
C SER A 215 -12.75 14.24 -6.85
N LEU A 216 -11.61 13.55 -6.75
CA LEU A 216 -11.19 12.54 -7.72
C LEU A 216 -12.08 11.30 -7.67
N ILE A 217 -12.65 10.95 -6.52
CA ILE A 217 -13.53 9.79 -6.35
C ILE A 217 -14.73 9.92 -7.29
N ALA A 218 -15.42 11.06 -7.25
CA ALA A 218 -16.57 11.30 -8.12
C ALA A 218 -16.20 11.37 -9.61
N LEU A 219 -15.02 11.90 -9.94
CA LEU A 219 -14.54 11.98 -11.32
C LEU A 219 -14.15 10.59 -11.85
N ASN A 220 -13.51 9.75 -11.06
CA ASN A 220 -13.18 8.38 -11.43
C ASN A 220 -14.43 7.52 -11.63
N PHE A 221 -15.44 7.68 -10.78
CA PHE A 221 -16.73 7.00 -10.96
C PHE A 221 -17.43 7.43 -12.26
N ARG A 222 -17.40 8.73 -12.59
CA ARG A 222 -17.91 9.22 -13.88
C ARG A 222 -17.10 8.66 -15.06
N GLN A 223 -15.78 8.56 -14.91
CA GLN A 223 -14.91 7.98 -15.94
C GLN A 223 -15.31 6.55 -16.26
N GLN A 224 -15.46 5.71 -15.23
CA GLN A 224 -15.91 4.33 -15.41
C GLN A 224 -17.27 4.22 -16.11
N ARG A 225 -18.20 5.12 -15.76
CA ARG A 225 -19.52 5.18 -16.41
C ARG A 225 -19.40 5.56 -17.89
N PHE A 226 -18.65 6.60 -18.22
CA PHE A 226 -18.47 7.02 -19.62
C PHE A 226 -17.77 5.96 -20.46
N GLU A 227 -16.79 5.27 -19.91
CA GLU A 227 -16.10 4.16 -20.58
C GLU A 227 -17.03 2.95 -20.78
N ALA A 228 -17.88 2.63 -19.80
CA ALA A 228 -18.89 1.59 -19.95
C ALA A 228 -19.93 1.94 -21.03
N ASP A 229 -20.42 3.18 -21.04
CA ASP A 229 -21.35 3.71 -22.06
C ASP A 229 -20.72 3.65 -23.46
N PHE A 230 -19.45 4.03 -23.60
CA PHE A 230 -18.72 3.96 -24.86
C PHE A 230 -18.56 2.50 -25.33
N ARG A 231 -18.13 1.61 -24.44
CA ARG A 231 -18.01 0.17 -24.75
C ARG A 231 -19.33 -0.44 -25.18
N PHE A 232 -20.43 -0.11 -24.47
CA PHE A 232 -21.76 -0.59 -24.83
C PHE A 232 -22.16 -0.17 -26.25
N ASN A 233 -21.88 1.09 -26.64
CA ASN A 233 -22.17 1.57 -27.99
C ASN A 233 -21.29 0.88 -29.04
N LEU A 234 -20.00 0.57 -28.75
CA LEU A 234 -19.15 -0.22 -29.65
C LEU A 234 -19.69 -1.64 -29.86
N VAL A 235 -20.15 -2.31 -28.81
CA VAL A 235 -20.77 -3.62 -28.90
C VAL A 235 -22.03 -3.56 -29.76
N ARG A 236 -22.86 -2.53 -29.55
CA ARG A 236 -24.08 -2.31 -30.35
C ARG A 236 -23.78 -2.12 -31.82
N VAL A 237 -22.75 -1.36 -32.19
CA VAL A 237 -22.31 -1.21 -33.59
C VAL A 237 -21.90 -2.56 -34.16
N ARG A 238 -21.16 -3.38 -33.41
CA ARG A 238 -20.76 -4.73 -33.82
C ARG A 238 -21.98 -5.65 -34.03
N GLU A 239 -22.96 -5.61 -33.15
CA GLU A 239 -24.16 -6.42 -33.24
C GLU A 239 -25.08 -6.03 -34.41
N ASN A 240 -25.13 -4.75 -34.76
CA ASN A 240 -25.94 -4.23 -35.84
C ASN A 240 -25.13 -3.89 -37.10
N SER A 241 -23.96 -4.51 -37.28
CA SER A 241 -23.04 -4.20 -38.39
C SER A 241 -23.66 -4.34 -39.78
N GLU A 242 -24.49 -5.37 -40.00
CA GLU A 242 -25.20 -5.60 -41.28
C GLU A 242 -26.19 -4.47 -41.55
N GLN A 243 -26.98 -4.06 -40.57
CA GLN A 243 -27.96 -2.98 -40.72
C GLN A 243 -27.29 -1.65 -41.00
N ILE A 244 -26.15 -1.37 -40.34
CA ILE A 244 -25.39 -0.13 -40.54
C ILE A 244 -24.84 -0.11 -41.98
N ALA A 245 -24.29 -1.21 -42.47
CA ALA A 245 -23.75 -1.32 -43.82
C ALA A 245 -24.86 -1.18 -44.90
N LEU A 246 -26.04 -1.78 -44.67
CA LEU A 246 -27.15 -1.69 -45.60
C LEU A 246 -27.76 -0.30 -45.72
N LEU A 247 -27.61 0.55 -44.66
CA LEU A 247 -28.16 1.90 -44.59
C LEU A 247 -27.10 2.98 -44.81
N ASP A 248 -25.86 2.64 -45.19
CA ASP A 248 -24.71 3.55 -45.29
C ASP A 248 -24.53 4.42 -44.03
N GLY A 249 -24.80 3.82 -42.84
CA GLY A 249 -24.88 4.47 -41.55
C GLY A 249 -23.54 4.69 -40.81
N GLU A 250 -22.40 4.32 -41.39
CA GLU A 250 -21.08 4.31 -40.75
C GLU A 250 -20.67 5.69 -40.25
N THR A 251 -20.95 6.73 -41.02
CA THR A 251 -20.61 8.11 -40.67
C THR A 251 -21.39 8.56 -39.43
N ALA A 252 -22.69 8.28 -39.39
CA ALA A 252 -23.56 8.65 -38.28
C ALA A 252 -23.18 7.93 -36.98
N GLU A 253 -22.86 6.60 -37.07
CA GLU A 253 -22.43 5.85 -35.91
C GLU A 253 -21.01 6.26 -35.44
N ARG A 254 -20.13 6.61 -36.38
CA ARG A 254 -18.81 7.16 -36.03
C ARG A 254 -18.95 8.47 -35.26
N ASP A 255 -19.75 9.40 -35.73
CA ASP A 255 -19.94 10.70 -35.09
C ASP A 255 -20.56 10.55 -33.69
N ARG A 256 -21.53 9.64 -33.55
CA ARG A 256 -22.12 9.28 -32.26
C ARG A 256 -21.10 8.65 -31.28
N LEU A 257 -20.24 7.75 -31.77
CA LEU A 257 -19.16 7.18 -30.94
C LEU A 257 -18.14 8.24 -30.54
N MET A 258 -17.80 9.16 -31.44
CA MET A 258 -16.88 10.27 -31.12
C MET A 258 -17.48 11.21 -30.08
N ASP A 259 -18.78 11.50 -30.10
CA ASP A 259 -19.45 12.29 -29.06
C ASP A 259 -19.33 11.62 -27.68
N ARG A 260 -19.53 10.29 -27.62
CA ARG A 260 -19.32 9.52 -26.37
C ARG A 260 -17.86 9.56 -25.92
N PHE A 261 -16.94 9.43 -26.86
CA PHE A 261 -15.50 9.50 -26.56
C PHE A 261 -15.08 10.91 -26.10
N ASN A 262 -15.64 11.96 -26.68
CA ASN A 262 -15.41 13.34 -26.24
C ASN A 262 -15.84 13.58 -24.78
N ALA A 263 -16.90 12.92 -24.30
CA ALA A 263 -17.28 12.96 -22.89
C ALA A 263 -16.22 12.32 -21.97
N ILE A 264 -15.60 11.22 -22.42
CA ILE A 264 -14.46 10.60 -21.75
C ILE A 264 -13.29 11.59 -21.66
N LEU A 265 -12.92 12.21 -22.80
CA LEU A 265 -11.81 13.16 -22.85
C LEU A 265 -12.05 14.39 -21.95
N ALA A 266 -13.26 14.95 -21.97
CA ALA A 266 -13.61 16.09 -21.13
C ALA A 266 -13.48 15.77 -19.65
N ASN A 267 -13.97 14.60 -19.20
CA ASN A 267 -13.81 14.17 -17.81
C ASN A 267 -12.35 13.87 -17.46
N TRP A 268 -11.58 13.30 -18.40
CA TRP A 268 -10.16 13.03 -18.22
C TRP A 268 -9.34 14.30 -17.97
N HIS A 269 -9.64 15.39 -18.70
CA HIS A 269 -9.02 16.69 -18.44
C HIS A 269 -9.30 17.22 -17.02
N LEU A 270 -10.51 16.99 -16.49
CA LEU A 270 -10.82 17.33 -15.10
C LEU A 270 -10.02 16.47 -14.11
N ILE A 271 -9.92 15.16 -14.36
CA ILE A 271 -9.09 14.24 -13.57
C ILE A 271 -7.63 14.70 -13.57
N MET A 272 -7.05 14.96 -14.75
CA MET A 272 -5.67 15.45 -14.89
C MET A 272 -5.42 16.72 -14.07
N THR A 273 -6.33 17.68 -14.15
CA THR A 273 -6.21 18.94 -13.41
C THR A 273 -6.25 18.73 -11.89
N ARG A 274 -7.13 17.84 -11.42
CA ARG A 274 -7.23 17.50 -9.98
C ARG A 274 -6.05 16.67 -9.51
N THR A 275 -5.64 15.69 -10.30
CA THR A 275 -4.43 14.88 -10.01
C THR A 275 -3.19 15.75 -9.95
N LYS A 276 -3.01 16.70 -10.89
CA LYS A 276 -1.90 17.66 -10.87
C LYS A 276 -1.84 18.43 -9.53
N ARG A 277 -2.98 18.93 -9.04
CA ARG A 277 -3.03 19.67 -7.75
C ARG A 277 -2.70 18.77 -6.57
N LEU A 278 -3.22 17.54 -6.57
CA LEU A 278 -2.93 16.55 -5.54
C LEU A 278 -1.45 16.17 -5.54
N THR A 279 -0.88 15.88 -6.73
CA THR A 279 0.53 15.51 -6.88
C THR A 279 1.44 16.67 -6.46
N PHE A 280 1.11 17.91 -6.82
CA PHE A 280 1.89 19.08 -6.38
C PHE A 280 1.93 19.19 -4.84
N PHE A 281 0.77 19.01 -4.19
CA PHE A 281 0.70 19.02 -2.72
C PHE A 281 1.47 17.84 -2.12
N THR A 282 1.25 16.60 -2.58
CA THR A 282 1.87 15.41 -2.00
C THR A 282 3.39 15.39 -2.23
N ALA A 283 3.86 15.85 -3.39
CA ALA A 283 5.27 15.99 -3.67
C ALA A 283 5.92 17.06 -2.78
N GLY A 284 5.30 18.23 -2.64
CA GLY A 284 5.76 19.28 -1.73
C GLY A 284 5.78 18.82 -0.28
N TYR A 285 4.71 18.16 0.17
CA TYR A 285 4.62 17.57 1.50
C TYR A 285 5.74 16.53 1.75
N SER A 286 6.02 15.66 0.78
CA SER A 286 7.12 14.69 0.89
C SER A 286 8.49 15.36 1.00
N GLN A 287 8.75 16.43 0.23
CA GLN A 287 10.01 17.18 0.34
C GLN A 287 10.17 17.88 1.69
N VAL A 288 9.10 18.51 2.17
CA VAL A 288 9.10 19.13 3.52
C VAL A 288 9.34 18.08 4.59
N SER A 289 8.73 16.89 4.46
CA SER A 289 8.93 15.76 5.38
C SER A 289 10.39 15.35 5.53
N THR A 290 11.15 15.39 4.44
CA THR A 290 12.58 15.04 4.46
C THR A 290 13.39 16.03 5.32
N VAL A 291 13.04 17.32 5.28
CA VAL A 291 13.78 18.37 5.98
C VAL A 291 13.23 18.65 7.39
N PHE A 292 11.94 18.43 7.60
CA PHE A 292 11.25 18.78 8.84
C PHE A 292 11.91 18.24 10.12
N PRO A 293 12.28 16.94 10.22
CA PRO A 293 12.92 16.41 11.43
C PRO A 293 14.30 17.06 11.69
N TYR A 294 15.04 17.37 10.61
CA TYR A 294 16.31 18.10 10.76
C TYR A 294 16.11 19.49 11.36
N VAL A 295 15.08 20.22 10.92
CA VAL A 295 14.77 21.56 11.47
C VAL A 295 14.37 21.46 12.94
N VAL A 296 13.59 20.45 13.31
CA VAL A 296 13.12 20.26 14.69
C VAL A 296 14.26 19.92 15.66
N VAL A 297 15.24 19.12 15.21
CA VAL A 297 16.32 18.58 16.06
C VAL A 297 17.62 19.43 15.95
N SER A 298 17.79 20.23 14.89
CA SER A 298 18.99 21.02 14.68
C SER A 298 19.37 21.93 15.87
N PRO A 299 18.46 22.58 16.62
CA PRO A 299 18.85 23.35 17.79
C PRO A 299 19.61 22.54 18.84
N ALA A 300 19.20 21.30 19.09
CA ALA A 300 19.89 20.40 20.03
C ALA A 300 21.27 19.98 19.51
N TYR A 301 21.41 19.78 18.21
CA TYR A 301 22.71 19.49 17.57
C TYR A 301 23.67 20.69 17.67
N PHE A 302 23.23 21.89 17.30
CA PHE A 302 24.08 23.08 17.37
C PHE A 302 24.40 23.53 18.80
N ALA A 303 23.58 23.18 19.80
CA ALA A 303 23.87 23.36 21.21
C ALA A 303 24.84 22.28 21.76
N GLY A 304 25.26 21.31 20.98
CA GLY A 304 26.19 20.26 21.39
C GLY A 304 25.56 19.16 22.27
N VAL A 305 24.23 19.16 22.43
CA VAL A 305 23.49 18.15 23.23
C VAL A 305 23.38 16.83 22.48
N MET A 306 23.36 16.87 21.14
CA MET A 306 23.22 15.72 20.27
C MET A 306 24.33 15.69 19.21
N GLN A 307 24.82 14.49 18.90
CA GLN A 307 25.79 14.27 17.79
C GLN A 307 25.07 14.14 16.44
N LEU A 308 25.84 14.21 15.35
CA LEU A 308 25.34 14.09 13.98
C LEU A 308 24.55 12.80 13.73
N GLY A 309 25.01 11.68 14.30
CA GLY A 309 24.33 10.40 14.18
C GLY A 309 22.93 10.42 14.82
N GLY A 310 22.77 11.12 15.95
CA GLY A 310 21.44 11.30 16.55
C GLY A 310 20.49 12.09 15.65
N LEU A 311 21.01 13.12 14.98
CA LEU A 311 20.28 13.95 14.02
C LEU A 311 19.78 13.11 12.83
N THR A 312 20.69 12.35 12.20
CA THR A 312 20.37 11.50 11.03
C THR A 312 19.45 10.32 11.41
N GLN A 313 19.71 9.68 12.55
CA GLN A 313 18.86 8.62 13.09
C GLN A 313 17.42 9.10 13.34
N THR A 314 17.26 10.29 13.88
CA THR A 314 15.95 10.89 14.14
C THR A 314 15.20 11.16 12.83
N ALA A 315 15.89 11.71 11.82
CA ALA A 315 15.29 11.98 10.52
C ALA A 315 14.82 10.70 9.82
N ASP A 316 15.61 9.63 9.87
CA ASP A 316 15.27 8.33 9.33
C ASP A 316 14.09 7.69 10.09
N ALA A 317 14.13 7.71 11.43
CA ALA A 317 13.03 7.20 12.26
C ALA A 317 11.71 7.95 12.01
N PHE A 318 11.77 9.28 11.86
CA PHE A 318 10.61 10.11 11.55
C PHE A 318 10.00 9.73 10.18
N SER A 319 10.82 9.61 9.15
CA SER A 319 10.40 9.20 7.80
C SER A 319 9.73 7.83 7.82
N THR A 320 10.27 6.90 8.61
CA THR A 320 9.74 5.54 8.76
C THR A 320 8.38 5.54 9.45
N VAL A 321 8.20 6.30 10.54
CA VAL A 321 6.90 6.46 11.22
C VAL A 321 5.87 7.08 10.28
N GLN A 322 6.25 8.11 9.52
CA GLN A 322 5.37 8.76 8.58
C GLN A 322 4.92 7.81 7.46
N SER A 323 5.85 7.01 6.92
CA SER A 323 5.53 6.00 5.90
C SER A 323 4.55 4.95 6.41
N ALA A 324 4.75 4.46 7.64
CA ALA A 324 3.84 3.53 8.30
C ALA A 324 2.44 4.14 8.50
N LEU A 325 2.33 5.39 8.96
CA LEU A 325 1.05 6.09 9.12
C LEU A 325 0.35 6.31 7.76
N SER A 326 1.10 6.66 6.72
CA SER A 326 0.56 6.85 5.37
C SER A 326 0.02 5.54 4.79
N PHE A 327 0.63 4.41 5.12
CA PHE A 327 0.15 3.10 4.71
C PHE A 327 -1.23 2.78 5.31
N PHE A 328 -1.48 3.08 6.58
CA PHE A 328 -2.80 2.88 7.20
C PHE A 328 -3.90 3.65 6.48
N VAL A 329 -3.62 4.91 6.09
CA VAL A 329 -4.58 5.75 5.38
C VAL A 329 -4.88 5.20 3.99
N SER A 330 -3.86 4.75 3.26
CA SER A 330 -4.03 4.15 1.92
C SER A 330 -4.77 2.82 1.99
N SER A 331 -4.42 1.94 2.93
CA SER A 331 -5.07 0.64 3.11
C SER A 331 -6.53 0.76 3.53
N TYR A 332 -6.86 1.72 4.41
CA TYR A 332 -8.26 1.98 4.77
C TYR A 332 -9.12 2.32 3.54
N ARG A 333 -8.60 3.16 2.65
CA ARG A 333 -9.30 3.53 1.42
C ARG A 333 -9.47 2.33 0.48
N GLN A 334 -8.43 1.50 0.34
CA GLN A 334 -8.46 0.30 -0.51
C GLN A 334 -9.45 -0.78 -0.02
N ILE A 335 -9.65 -0.89 1.30
CA ILE A 335 -10.62 -1.83 1.89
C ILE A 335 -12.05 -1.27 1.80
N ALA A 336 -12.21 0.05 1.77
CA ALA A 336 -13.50 0.72 1.72
C ALA A 336 -14.10 0.85 0.30
N GLU A 337 -13.25 0.80 -0.73
CA GLU A 337 -13.62 0.72 -2.16
C GLU A 337 -13.95 -0.73 -2.56
#